data_74b9496524f9c310528171e2f5857c72
#
_entry.id   74b9496524f9c310528171e2f5857c72
#
_cell.length_a   1.000
_cell.length_b   1.000
_cell.length_c   1.000
_cell.angle_alpha   90.00
_cell.angle_beta   90.00
_cell.angle_gamma   90.00
#
_symmetry.space_group_name_H-M   'P 1'
#
loop_
_entity.id
_entity.type
_entity.pdbx_description
1 polymer ?
#
loop_
_entity_poly.entity_id
_entity_poly.type
_entity_poly.pdbx_seq_one_letter_code
_entity_poly.pdbx_strand_id
1 'polypeptide(L)'
;MNILEIKDVSIYYNGKEILKNININVKENEILCIMGPSGCGKSTLLSLINGFLKENGGEYTGNVILKGKNIKSMKLLQLRRSVSTLFQDSKPFPLSIENNILYPIEFYEGKVKNRKERISQYLKDVNLYNEVKNDFKMSALKLSGGQKQRLCIARMLTTDPHILIFDEPCSSLDKENTLIIENLIKRLAEKYTVILTTHNVEQAERIAD
;
A
#
# COMPACT_ATOMS: atom_id res chain seq x y z
N MET A 1 -11.06 -14.98 9.31
CA MET A 1 -11.62 -15.18 7.94
C MET A 1 -10.57 -14.78 6.94
N ASN A 2 -10.48 -15.45 5.76
CA ASN A 2 -9.54 -14.98 4.73
C ASN A 2 -10.09 -13.72 4.08
N ILE A 3 -9.28 -12.67 4.04
CA ILE A 3 -9.61 -11.43 3.33
C ILE A 3 -9.21 -11.49 1.86
N LEU A 4 -8.10 -12.20 1.57
CA LEU A 4 -7.60 -12.42 0.22
C LEU A 4 -7.29 -13.91 0.03
N GLU A 5 -7.76 -14.47 -1.08
CA GLU A 5 -7.43 -15.81 -1.51
C GLU A 5 -6.96 -15.77 -2.95
N ILE A 6 -5.79 -16.32 -3.21
CA ILE A 6 -5.22 -16.51 -4.55
C ILE A 6 -5.19 -18.02 -4.79
N LYS A 7 -5.87 -18.49 -5.85
CA LYS A 7 -6.04 -19.92 -6.15
C LYS A 7 -5.61 -20.23 -7.57
N ASP A 8 -4.60 -21.08 -7.68
CA ASP A 8 -4.06 -21.62 -8.95
C ASP A 8 -3.73 -20.52 -9.96
N VAL A 9 -3.15 -19.41 -9.46
CA VAL A 9 -2.85 -18.25 -10.29
C VAL A 9 -1.51 -18.42 -11.00
N SER A 10 -1.52 -18.30 -12.32
CA SER A 10 -0.32 -18.10 -13.14
C SER A 10 -0.39 -16.77 -13.86
N ILE A 11 0.72 -16.05 -13.94
CA ILE A 11 0.82 -14.71 -14.52
C ILE A 11 1.77 -14.71 -15.72
N TYR A 12 1.35 -14.02 -16.77
CA TYR A 12 2.05 -13.97 -18.06
C TYR A 12 2.26 -12.53 -18.51
N TYR A 13 3.38 -12.28 -19.19
CA TYR A 13 3.64 -11.08 -19.99
C TYR A 13 4.10 -11.51 -21.38
N ASN A 14 3.43 -11.02 -22.42
CA ASN A 14 3.73 -11.36 -23.83
C ASN A 14 3.85 -12.89 -24.05
N GLY A 15 2.96 -13.67 -23.44
CA GLY A 15 2.94 -15.13 -23.51
C GLY A 15 4.02 -15.85 -22.68
N LYS A 16 4.94 -15.12 -22.04
CA LYS A 16 5.94 -15.71 -21.14
C LYS A 16 5.38 -15.82 -19.73
N GLU A 17 5.44 -17.03 -19.15
CA GLU A 17 5.05 -17.26 -17.75
C GLU A 17 6.08 -16.64 -16.80
N ILE A 18 5.62 -15.76 -15.90
CA ILE A 18 6.42 -15.09 -14.88
C ILE A 18 6.22 -15.73 -13.52
N LEU A 19 4.97 -16.03 -13.18
CA LEU A 19 4.62 -16.75 -11.94
C LEU A 19 3.71 -17.94 -12.30
N LYS A 20 3.91 -19.06 -11.62
CA LYS A 20 3.22 -20.30 -11.89
C LYS A 20 2.53 -20.86 -10.66
N ASN A 21 1.25 -21.18 -10.81
CA ASN A 21 0.46 -21.93 -9.83
C ASN A 21 0.56 -21.38 -8.39
N ILE A 22 0.41 -20.07 -8.24
CA ILE A 22 0.47 -19.39 -6.94
C ILE A 22 -0.81 -19.63 -6.16
N ASN A 23 -0.63 -20.08 -4.92
CA ASN A 23 -1.71 -20.30 -3.96
C ASN A 23 -1.36 -19.58 -2.65
N ILE A 24 -2.15 -18.58 -2.25
CA ILE A 24 -1.93 -17.76 -1.06
C ILE A 24 -3.27 -17.47 -0.39
N ASN A 25 -3.30 -17.58 0.93
CA ASN A 25 -4.42 -17.16 1.76
C ASN A 25 -3.91 -16.13 2.77
N VAL A 26 -4.58 -14.99 2.86
CA VAL A 26 -4.26 -13.91 3.81
C VAL A 26 -5.46 -13.70 4.72
N LYS A 27 -5.25 -13.75 6.04
CA LYS A 27 -6.29 -13.48 7.03
C LYS A 27 -6.47 -11.97 7.25
N GLU A 28 -7.62 -11.60 7.79
CA GLU A 28 -7.83 -10.21 8.24
C GLU A 28 -6.82 -9.83 9.33
N ASN A 29 -6.27 -8.62 9.22
CA ASN A 29 -5.29 -8.04 10.16
C ASN A 29 -3.99 -8.86 10.31
N GLU A 30 -3.60 -9.61 9.28
CA GLU A 30 -2.34 -10.34 9.18
C GLU A 30 -1.31 -9.50 8.41
N ILE A 31 -0.03 -9.64 8.76
CA ILE A 31 1.09 -9.13 7.96
C ILE A 31 1.69 -10.27 7.15
N LEU A 32 1.35 -10.34 5.87
CA LEU A 32 1.99 -11.25 4.94
C LEU A 32 3.26 -10.61 4.37
N CYS A 33 4.41 -11.20 4.62
CA CYS A 33 5.67 -10.80 4.00
C CYS A 33 6.02 -11.70 2.81
N ILE A 34 6.23 -11.11 1.63
CA ILE A 34 6.64 -11.79 0.41
C ILE A 34 8.12 -11.48 0.18
N MET A 35 8.95 -12.52 0.25
CA MET A 35 10.39 -12.40 0.11
C MET A 35 10.89 -13.03 -1.19
N GLY A 36 12.02 -12.56 -1.65
CA GLY A 36 12.72 -13.14 -2.80
C GLY A 36 13.67 -12.14 -3.46
N PRO A 37 14.55 -12.62 -4.34
CA PRO A 37 15.51 -11.76 -5.06
C PRO A 37 14.80 -10.77 -5.97
N SER A 38 15.53 -9.73 -6.40
CA SER A 38 15.03 -8.78 -7.40
C SER A 38 14.67 -9.52 -8.70
N GLY A 39 13.54 -9.15 -9.32
CA GLY A 39 13.07 -9.75 -10.57
C GLY A 39 12.35 -11.10 -10.43
N CYS A 40 12.17 -11.68 -9.24
CA CYS A 40 11.48 -12.96 -9.08
C CYS A 40 9.93 -12.88 -9.22
N GLY A 41 9.36 -11.70 -9.47
CA GLY A 41 7.92 -11.53 -9.69
C GLY A 41 7.13 -10.95 -8.52
N LYS A 42 7.76 -10.49 -7.43
CA LYS A 42 7.05 -9.89 -6.28
C LYS A 42 6.12 -8.75 -6.70
N SER A 43 6.66 -7.73 -7.36
CA SER A 43 5.86 -6.59 -7.84
C SER A 43 4.83 -6.98 -8.90
N THR A 44 5.07 -8.05 -9.67
CA THR A 44 4.10 -8.64 -10.59
C THR A 44 2.89 -9.21 -9.82
N LEU A 45 3.12 -9.94 -8.73
CA LEU A 45 2.05 -10.44 -7.87
C LEU A 45 1.29 -9.29 -7.20
N LEU A 46 1.99 -8.28 -6.71
CA LEU A 46 1.35 -7.08 -6.14
C LEU A 46 0.48 -6.36 -7.18
N SER A 47 0.95 -6.26 -8.44
CA SER A 47 0.19 -5.60 -9.52
C SER A 47 -1.09 -6.36 -9.89
N LEU A 48 -1.14 -7.68 -9.69
CA LEU A 48 -2.37 -8.45 -9.79
C LEU A 48 -3.35 -8.07 -8.68
N ILE A 49 -2.88 -8.06 -7.43
CA ILE A 49 -3.74 -7.83 -6.25
C ILE A 49 -4.34 -6.42 -6.27
N ASN A 50 -3.56 -5.40 -6.65
CA ASN A 50 -4.00 -4.00 -6.69
C ASN A 50 -4.66 -3.57 -8.01
N GLY A 51 -4.78 -4.49 -8.98
CA GLY A 51 -5.47 -4.26 -10.25
C GLY A 51 -4.68 -3.45 -11.30
N PHE A 52 -3.34 -3.39 -11.21
CA PHE A 52 -2.49 -2.75 -12.21
C PHE A 52 -1.95 -3.74 -13.27
N LEU A 53 -2.11 -5.06 -13.07
CA LEU A 53 -1.50 -6.07 -13.94
C LEU A 53 -1.85 -5.88 -15.41
N LYS A 54 -3.14 -5.68 -15.73
CA LYS A 54 -3.60 -5.49 -17.11
C LYS A 54 -3.07 -4.21 -17.75
N GLU A 55 -3.02 -3.11 -17.01
CA GLU A 55 -2.47 -1.84 -17.49
C GLU A 55 -0.97 -1.95 -17.78
N ASN A 56 -0.28 -2.81 -17.04
CA ASN A 56 1.13 -3.14 -17.26
C ASN A 56 1.34 -4.17 -18.38
N GLY A 57 0.29 -4.58 -19.12
CA GLY A 57 0.37 -5.55 -20.22
C GLY A 57 0.41 -7.00 -19.76
N GLY A 58 0.09 -7.30 -18.51
CA GLY A 58 0.07 -8.66 -17.96
C GLY A 58 -1.30 -9.31 -18.04
N GLU A 59 -1.30 -10.62 -18.10
CA GLU A 59 -2.47 -11.49 -18.09
C GLU A 59 -2.33 -12.54 -16.98
N TYR A 60 -3.45 -13.11 -16.52
CA TYR A 60 -3.41 -14.18 -15.53
C TYR A 60 -4.55 -15.19 -15.70
N THR A 61 -4.27 -16.42 -15.27
CA THR A 61 -5.24 -17.48 -15.07
C THR A 61 -5.53 -17.68 -13.57
N GLY A 62 -6.46 -18.58 -13.25
CA GLY A 62 -6.85 -18.83 -11.86
C GLY A 62 -7.79 -17.76 -11.28
N ASN A 63 -7.90 -17.74 -9.96
CA ASN A 63 -8.86 -16.91 -9.25
C ASN A 63 -8.20 -16.10 -8.13
N VAL A 64 -8.58 -14.84 -8.02
CA VAL A 64 -8.23 -13.97 -6.89
C VAL A 64 -9.52 -13.48 -6.26
N ILE A 65 -9.71 -13.77 -4.98
CA ILE A 65 -10.93 -13.49 -4.23
C ILE A 65 -10.59 -12.50 -3.13
N LEU A 66 -11.20 -11.34 -3.15
CA LEU A 66 -11.09 -10.29 -2.13
C LEU A 66 -12.43 -10.18 -1.38
N LYS A 67 -12.44 -10.41 -0.08
CA LYS A 67 -13.66 -10.39 0.76
C LYS A 67 -14.80 -11.22 0.15
N GLY A 68 -14.51 -12.42 -0.30
CA GLY A 68 -15.49 -13.33 -0.91
C GLY A 68 -15.91 -13.00 -2.34
N LYS A 69 -15.38 -11.94 -2.97
CA LYS A 69 -15.68 -11.56 -4.36
C LYS A 69 -14.48 -11.75 -5.26
N ASN A 70 -14.67 -12.39 -6.42
CA ASN A 70 -13.60 -12.49 -7.42
C ASN A 70 -13.29 -11.09 -7.98
N ILE A 71 -12.00 -10.70 -8.00
CA ILE A 71 -11.58 -9.38 -8.50
C ILE A 71 -11.92 -9.15 -9.97
N LYS A 72 -12.07 -10.23 -10.77
CA LYS A 72 -12.53 -10.15 -12.18
C LYS A 72 -13.93 -9.53 -12.32
N SER A 73 -14.78 -9.67 -11.29
CA SER A 73 -16.13 -9.13 -11.26
C SER A 73 -16.23 -7.73 -10.62
N MET A 74 -15.14 -7.24 -10.04
CA MET A 74 -15.11 -5.92 -9.40
C MET A 74 -14.84 -4.80 -10.41
N LYS A 75 -15.45 -3.63 -10.19
CA LYS A 75 -15.01 -2.41 -10.88
C LYS A 75 -13.61 -2.05 -10.42
N LEU A 76 -12.73 -1.70 -11.36
CA LEU A 76 -11.32 -1.39 -11.07
C LEU A 76 -11.16 -0.30 -9.99
N LEU A 77 -12.00 0.74 -10.03
CA LEU A 77 -12.01 1.79 -9.01
C LEU A 77 -12.32 1.27 -7.60
N GLN A 78 -13.25 0.30 -7.49
CA GLN A 78 -13.58 -0.33 -6.20
C GLN A 78 -12.43 -1.21 -5.70
N LEU A 79 -11.79 -1.97 -6.59
CA LEU A 79 -10.62 -2.77 -6.25
C LEU A 79 -9.49 -1.87 -5.71
N ARG A 80 -9.16 -0.79 -6.42
CA ARG A 80 -8.09 0.16 -6.04
C ARG A 80 -8.40 0.97 -4.78
N ARG A 81 -9.69 1.20 -4.49
CA ARG A 81 -10.10 1.75 -3.20
C ARG A 81 -9.89 0.76 -2.07
N SER A 82 -10.19 -0.52 -2.32
CA SER A 82 -10.08 -1.59 -1.32
C SER A 82 -8.64 -2.03 -1.05
N VAL A 83 -7.74 -1.82 -2.01
CA VAL A 83 -6.32 -2.23 -1.96
C VAL A 83 -5.45 -1.03 -2.29
N SER A 84 -4.92 -0.38 -1.25
CA SER A 84 -4.01 0.77 -1.42
C SER A 84 -2.56 0.32 -1.43
N THR A 85 -1.74 0.92 -2.29
CA THR A 85 -0.34 0.51 -2.50
C THR A 85 0.62 1.66 -2.30
N LEU A 86 1.66 1.45 -1.48
CA LEU A 86 2.88 2.23 -1.46
C LEU A 86 3.89 1.55 -2.38
N PHE A 87 4.17 2.15 -3.52
CA PHE A 87 5.19 1.65 -4.45
C PHE A 87 6.61 2.00 -3.95
N GLN A 88 7.62 1.27 -4.38
CA GLN A 88 9.02 1.46 -4.01
C GLN A 88 9.49 2.92 -4.19
N ASP A 89 9.13 3.56 -5.30
CA ASP A 89 9.46 4.96 -5.60
C ASP A 89 8.32 5.93 -5.27
N SER A 90 7.51 5.64 -4.25
CA SER A 90 6.37 6.50 -3.89
C SER A 90 6.82 7.89 -3.48
N LYS A 91 6.30 8.88 -4.19
CA LYS A 91 6.51 10.31 -3.92
C LYS A 91 5.18 10.99 -3.59
N PRO A 92 5.18 12.00 -2.74
CA PRO A 92 3.99 12.83 -2.56
C PRO A 92 3.68 13.56 -3.87
N PHE A 93 2.41 13.87 -4.08
CA PHE A 93 2.03 14.76 -5.17
C PHE A 93 2.74 16.11 -5.00
N PRO A 94 3.08 16.83 -6.09
CA PRO A 94 3.69 18.15 -6.06
C PRO A 94 2.69 19.23 -5.61
N LEU A 95 2.02 18.97 -4.49
CA LEU A 95 0.99 19.75 -3.84
C LEU A 95 1.42 20.07 -2.40
N SER A 96 0.58 20.82 -1.67
CA SER A 96 0.75 21.00 -0.22
C SER A 96 0.54 19.68 0.54
N ILE A 97 0.97 19.63 1.81
CA ILE A 97 0.72 18.50 2.72
C ILE A 97 -0.78 18.24 2.82
N GLU A 98 -1.58 19.30 3.08
CA GLU A 98 -3.03 19.18 3.18
C GLU A 98 -3.67 18.63 1.92
N ASN A 99 -3.24 19.07 0.73
CA ASN A 99 -3.82 18.62 -0.51
C ASN A 99 -3.41 17.18 -0.88
N ASN A 100 -2.27 16.68 -0.40
CA ASN A 100 -1.93 15.27 -0.51
C ASN A 100 -2.93 14.37 0.25
N ILE A 101 -3.49 14.86 1.36
CA ILE A 101 -4.50 14.13 2.15
C ILE A 101 -5.90 14.35 1.58
N LEU A 102 -6.25 15.59 1.23
CA LEU A 102 -7.62 15.93 0.84
C LEU A 102 -7.98 15.46 -0.56
N TYR A 103 -7.04 15.43 -1.49
CA TYR A 103 -7.32 15.09 -2.88
C TYR A 103 -7.98 13.71 -3.05
N PRO A 104 -7.49 12.61 -2.45
CA PRO A 104 -8.18 11.34 -2.55
C PRO A 104 -9.52 11.32 -1.81
N ILE A 105 -9.63 12.00 -0.68
CA ILE A 105 -10.89 12.09 0.07
C ILE A 105 -11.96 12.78 -0.80
N GLU A 106 -11.62 13.94 -1.36
CA GLU A 106 -12.53 14.73 -2.20
C GLU A 106 -12.91 14.00 -3.51
N PHE A 107 -12.01 13.16 -4.02
CA PHE A 107 -12.28 12.34 -5.19
C PHE A 107 -13.37 11.28 -4.91
N TYR A 108 -13.35 10.64 -3.74
CA TYR A 108 -14.29 9.57 -3.41
C TYR A 108 -15.56 10.05 -2.68
N GLU A 109 -15.45 11.08 -1.85
CA GLU A 109 -16.51 11.54 -0.93
C GLU A 109 -17.09 12.90 -1.34
N GLY A 110 -16.46 13.61 -2.28
CA GLY A 110 -16.81 14.99 -2.62
C GLY A 110 -16.27 15.99 -1.59
N LYS A 111 -16.88 17.18 -1.56
CA LYS A 111 -16.38 18.31 -0.75
C LYS A 111 -16.31 18.00 0.74
N VAL A 112 -15.13 18.04 1.33
CA VAL A 112 -14.88 17.67 2.73
C VAL A 112 -15.28 18.81 3.68
N LYS A 113 -16.14 18.50 4.64
CA LYS A 113 -16.36 19.31 5.85
C LYS A 113 -15.26 18.98 6.86
N ASN A 114 -14.94 19.90 7.80
CA ASN A 114 -13.93 19.67 8.86
C ASN A 114 -12.53 19.31 8.33
N ARG A 115 -12.09 19.94 7.24
CA ARG A 115 -10.82 19.66 6.55
C ARG A 115 -9.63 19.54 7.52
N LYS A 116 -9.46 20.53 8.42
CA LYS A 116 -8.33 20.56 9.37
C LYS A 116 -8.31 19.36 10.31
N GLU A 117 -9.47 18.94 10.77
CA GLU A 117 -9.61 17.78 11.66
C GLU A 117 -9.25 16.46 10.93
N ARG A 118 -9.80 16.28 9.72
CA ARG A 118 -9.49 15.11 8.87
C ARG A 118 -8.00 15.03 8.55
N ILE A 119 -7.37 16.15 8.12
CA ILE A 119 -5.94 16.22 7.87
C ILE A 119 -5.15 15.83 9.12
N SER A 120 -5.49 16.44 10.27
CA SER A 120 -4.80 16.20 11.54
C SER A 120 -4.86 14.73 11.95
N GLN A 121 -6.00 14.07 11.74
CA GLN A 121 -6.19 12.66 12.07
C GLN A 121 -5.23 11.78 11.26
N TYR A 122 -5.25 11.87 9.92
CA TYR A 122 -4.38 11.05 9.08
C TYR A 122 -2.88 11.30 9.32
N LEU A 123 -2.50 12.56 9.63
CA LEU A 123 -1.11 12.88 9.98
C LEU A 123 -0.70 12.33 11.35
N LYS A 124 -1.64 12.23 12.31
CA LYS A 124 -1.40 11.56 13.60
C LYS A 124 -1.25 10.05 13.42
N ASP A 125 -2.07 9.46 12.57
CA ASP A 125 -2.04 8.01 12.28
C ASP A 125 -0.67 7.54 11.76
N VAL A 126 0.09 8.44 11.12
CA VAL A 126 1.44 8.16 10.61
C VAL A 126 2.57 8.85 11.39
N ASN A 127 2.30 9.38 12.60
CA ASN A 127 3.27 10.10 13.44
C ASN A 127 3.94 11.31 12.74
N LEU A 128 3.26 11.96 11.81
CA LEU A 128 3.79 13.12 11.08
C LEU A 128 3.23 14.46 11.61
N TYR A 129 2.09 14.43 12.32
CA TYR A 129 1.36 15.62 12.75
C TYR A 129 2.24 16.64 13.49
N ASN A 130 2.98 16.21 14.51
CA ASN A 130 3.76 17.14 15.35
C ASN A 130 4.87 17.86 14.60
N GLU A 131 5.38 17.25 13.53
CA GLU A 131 6.45 17.79 12.71
C GLU A 131 5.94 18.87 11.72
N VAL A 132 4.66 18.79 11.32
CA VAL A 132 4.10 19.64 10.26
C VAL A 132 2.87 20.47 10.67
N LYS A 133 2.44 20.37 11.94
CA LYS A 133 1.19 21.00 12.43
C LYS A 133 1.12 22.52 12.27
N ASN A 134 2.26 23.17 12.12
CA ASN A 134 2.35 24.63 12.02
C ASN A 134 2.10 25.12 10.58
N ASP A 135 2.30 24.27 9.56
CA ASP A 135 2.13 24.68 8.15
C ASP A 135 1.72 23.50 7.25
N PHE A 136 0.44 23.17 7.23
CA PHE A 136 -0.11 22.17 6.31
C PHE A 136 -0.12 22.62 4.84
N LYS A 137 0.03 23.94 4.59
CA LYS A 137 0.09 24.51 3.24
C LYS A 137 1.47 24.41 2.62
N MET A 138 2.49 24.06 3.41
CA MET A 138 3.83 23.83 2.90
C MET A 138 3.81 22.78 1.78
N SER A 139 4.64 23.00 0.75
CA SER A 139 4.83 22.02 -0.33
C SER A 139 5.37 20.70 0.24
N ALA A 140 4.72 19.61 -0.08
CA ALA A 140 5.14 18.26 0.32
C ALA A 140 6.53 17.88 -0.22
N LEU A 141 7.00 18.55 -1.29
CA LEU A 141 8.33 18.30 -1.84
C LEU A 141 9.47 18.77 -0.91
N LYS A 142 9.18 19.69 0.03
CA LYS A 142 10.15 20.19 1.01
C LYS A 142 10.37 19.25 2.20
N LEU A 143 9.55 18.22 2.35
CA LEU A 143 9.68 17.21 3.41
C LEU A 143 10.95 16.37 3.23
N SER A 144 11.48 15.85 4.35
CA SER A 144 12.55 14.83 4.33
C SER A 144 12.06 13.52 3.70
N GLY A 145 12.97 12.60 3.39
CA GLY A 145 12.63 11.30 2.80
C GLY A 145 11.62 10.51 3.65
N GLY A 146 11.88 10.35 4.93
CA GLY A 146 10.98 9.64 5.86
C GLY A 146 9.64 10.37 6.05
N GLN A 147 9.64 11.70 6.10
CA GLN A 147 8.41 12.50 6.16
C GLN A 147 7.57 12.34 4.90
N LYS A 148 8.19 12.36 3.71
CA LYS A 148 7.52 12.12 2.42
C LYS A 148 6.86 10.75 2.39
N GLN A 149 7.56 9.74 2.86
CA GLN A 149 7.03 8.40 2.89
C GLN A 149 5.84 8.27 3.85
N ARG A 150 5.95 8.81 5.06
CA ARG A 150 4.81 8.84 6.01
C ARG A 150 3.62 9.62 5.45
N LEU A 151 3.84 10.71 4.71
CA LEU A 151 2.76 11.42 4.02
C LEU A 151 2.11 10.55 2.93
N CYS A 152 2.88 9.79 2.16
CA CYS A 152 2.34 8.83 1.19
C CYS A 152 1.51 7.73 1.87
N ILE A 153 1.96 7.22 3.03
CA ILE A 153 1.17 6.27 3.83
C ILE A 153 -0.12 6.93 4.34
N ALA A 154 -0.06 8.15 4.88
CA ALA A 154 -1.26 8.87 5.29
C ALA A 154 -2.26 9.02 4.14
N ARG A 155 -1.77 9.32 2.94
CA ARG A 155 -2.60 9.38 1.71
C ARG A 155 -3.24 8.03 1.37
N MET A 156 -2.55 6.90 1.55
CA MET A 156 -3.13 5.57 1.36
C MET A 156 -4.32 5.33 2.30
N LEU A 157 -4.20 5.73 3.55
CA LEU A 157 -5.24 5.53 4.56
C LEU A 157 -6.53 6.31 4.25
N THR A 158 -6.46 7.38 3.46
CA THR A 158 -7.62 8.23 3.15
C THR A 158 -8.71 7.52 2.36
N THR A 159 -8.41 6.42 1.68
CA THR A 159 -9.38 5.62 0.92
C THR A 159 -10.11 4.59 1.78
N ASP A 160 -9.76 4.48 3.07
CA ASP A 160 -10.24 3.45 4.00
C ASP A 160 -10.13 2.04 3.39
N PRO A 161 -8.92 1.59 3.03
CA PRO A 161 -8.71 0.32 2.33
C PRO A 161 -8.89 -0.87 3.27
N HIS A 162 -9.07 -2.05 2.70
CA HIS A 162 -9.04 -3.31 3.45
C HIS A 162 -7.63 -3.90 3.53
N ILE A 163 -6.84 -3.68 2.47
CA ILE A 163 -5.47 -4.18 2.36
C ILE A 163 -4.54 -3.00 2.05
N LEU A 164 -3.45 -2.93 2.80
CA LEU A 164 -2.31 -2.05 2.54
C LEU A 164 -1.18 -2.87 1.94
N ILE A 165 -0.73 -2.49 0.75
CA ILE A 165 0.43 -3.08 0.09
C ILE A 165 1.62 -2.15 0.25
N PHE A 166 2.76 -2.68 0.69
CA PHE A 166 4.03 -1.99 0.80
C PHE A 166 5.07 -2.69 -0.08
N ASP A 167 5.44 -2.08 -1.21
CA ASP A 167 6.47 -2.63 -2.09
C ASP A 167 7.84 -2.04 -1.73
N GLU A 168 8.66 -2.84 -1.04
CA GLU A 168 10.00 -2.50 -0.55
C GLU A 168 10.06 -1.14 0.19
N PRO A 169 9.22 -0.91 1.23
CA PRO A 169 9.01 0.42 1.81
C PRO A 169 10.25 1.05 2.46
N CYS A 170 11.26 0.26 2.80
CA CYS A 170 12.45 0.75 3.50
C CYS A 170 13.73 0.74 2.66
N SER A 171 13.64 0.40 1.37
CA SER A 171 14.83 0.20 0.50
C SER A 171 15.72 1.44 0.34
N SER A 172 15.18 2.64 0.52
CA SER A 172 15.89 3.92 0.36
C SER A 172 16.03 4.71 1.67
N LEU A 173 15.71 4.11 2.81
CA LEU A 173 15.73 4.76 4.12
C LEU A 173 16.99 4.41 4.91
N ASP A 174 17.43 5.35 5.75
CA ASP A 174 18.40 5.06 6.80
C ASP A 174 17.78 4.16 7.88
N LYS A 175 18.63 3.67 8.79
CA LYS A 175 18.24 2.72 9.85
C LYS A 175 17.17 3.29 10.80
N GLU A 176 17.24 4.57 11.14
CA GLU A 176 16.30 5.21 12.05
C GLU A 176 14.90 5.32 11.41
N ASN A 177 14.85 5.86 10.18
CA ASN A 177 13.59 5.95 9.44
C ASN A 177 13.01 4.57 9.11
N THR A 178 13.86 3.56 8.85
CA THR A 178 13.42 2.17 8.68
C THR A 178 12.64 1.68 9.90
N LEU A 179 13.17 1.83 11.10
CA LEU A 179 12.49 1.42 12.35
C LEU A 179 11.19 2.18 12.57
N ILE A 180 11.14 3.47 12.22
CA ILE A 180 9.90 4.26 12.31
C ILE A 180 8.82 3.68 11.38
N ILE A 181 9.17 3.33 10.15
CA ILE A 181 8.23 2.75 9.18
C ILE A 181 7.81 1.33 9.59
N GLU A 182 8.73 0.48 10.06
CA GLU A 182 8.43 -0.85 10.55
C GLU A 182 7.41 -0.82 11.71
N ASN A 183 7.65 0.04 12.69
CA ASN A 183 6.73 0.22 13.82
C ASN A 183 5.37 0.80 13.38
N LEU A 184 5.38 1.69 12.37
CA LEU A 184 4.14 2.20 11.79
C LEU A 184 3.34 1.09 11.11
N ILE A 185 3.98 0.23 10.32
CA ILE A 185 3.34 -0.90 9.63
C ILE A 185 2.71 -1.86 10.66
N LYS A 186 3.43 -2.24 11.72
CA LYS A 186 2.89 -3.09 12.80
C LYS A 186 1.64 -2.48 13.43
N ARG A 187 1.67 -1.20 13.76
CA ARG A 187 0.50 -0.52 14.32
C ARG A 187 -0.67 -0.45 13.35
N LEU A 188 -0.41 -0.26 12.05
CA LEU A 188 -1.46 -0.27 11.03
C LEU A 188 -2.08 -1.65 10.86
N ALA A 189 -1.32 -2.73 11.08
CA ALA A 189 -1.82 -4.10 11.01
C ALA A 189 -2.85 -4.44 12.09
N GLU A 190 -2.90 -3.69 13.19
CA GLU A 190 -3.98 -3.82 14.18
C GLU A 190 -5.37 -3.55 13.58
N LYS A 191 -5.43 -2.76 12.50
CA LYS A 191 -6.68 -2.35 11.84
C LYS A 191 -6.79 -2.84 10.39
N TYR A 192 -5.69 -2.94 9.68
CA TYR A 192 -5.63 -3.24 8.26
C TYR A 192 -4.86 -4.54 8.01
N THR A 193 -5.24 -5.27 6.99
CA THR A 193 -4.39 -6.36 6.49
C THR A 193 -3.22 -5.77 5.71
N VAL A 194 -2.02 -6.27 5.93
CA VAL A 194 -0.80 -5.77 5.30
C VAL A 194 -0.18 -6.83 4.41
N ILE A 195 0.21 -6.46 3.19
CA ILE A 195 1.07 -7.26 2.32
C ILE A 195 2.34 -6.46 2.09
N LEU A 196 3.47 -7.03 2.47
CA LEU A 196 4.78 -6.39 2.40
C LEU A 196 5.71 -7.18 1.49
N THR A 197 6.44 -6.50 0.61
CA THR A 197 7.60 -7.11 -0.07
C THR A 197 8.89 -6.57 0.52
N THR A 198 9.87 -7.43 0.67
CA THR A 198 11.24 -7.06 1.05
C THR A 198 12.23 -8.11 0.56
N HIS A 199 13.48 -7.69 0.36
CA HIS A 199 14.62 -8.60 0.18
C HIS A 199 15.47 -8.70 1.45
N ASN A 200 15.13 -7.99 2.52
CA ASN A 200 15.84 -7.99 3.80
C ASN A 200 15.17 -8.98 4.77
N VAL A 201 15.89 -10.07 5.07
CA VAL A 201 15.45 -11.15 5.97
C VAL A 201 15.16 -10.62 7.37
N GLU A 202 16.09 -9.84 7.94
CA GLU A 202 15.92 -9.30 9.28
C GLU A 202 14.69 -8.38 9.40
N GLN A 203 14.37 -7.63 8.35
CA GLN A 203 13.14 -6.82 8.30
C GLN A 203 11.91 -7.71 8.32
N ALA A 204 11.88 -8.75 7.50
CA ALA A 204 10.77 -9.68 7.46
C ALA A 204 10.54 -10.36 8.83
N GLU A 205 11.60 -10.85 9.47
CA GLU A 205 11.53 -11.45 10.81
C GLU A 205 11.04 -10.47 11.89
N ARG A 206 11.34 -9.18 11.75
CA ARG A 206 10.85 -8.18 12.69
C ARG A 206 9.38 -7.82 12.50
N ILE A 207 8.83 -7.92 11.29
CA ILE A 207 7.51 -7.35 10.95
C ILE A 207 6.45 -8.43 10.73
N ALA A 208 6.79 -9.56 10.09
CA ALA A 208 5.82 -10.59 9.70
C ALA A 208 5.25 -11.34 10.91
N ASP A 209 4.01 -11.82 10.75
CA ASP A 209 3.32 -12.73 11.68
C ASP A 209 3.73 -14.19 11.41
#